data_a26b0e19ec9cf339a76eac955a6b8878
#
_entry.id   a26b0e19ec9cf339a76eac955a6b8878
#
_cell.length_a   1.000
_cell.length_b   1.000
_cell.length_c   1.000
_cell.angle_alpha   90.00
_cell.angle_beta   90.00
_cell.angle_gamma   90.00
#
_symmetry.space_group_name_H-M   'P 1'
#
loop_
_entity.id
_entity.type
_entity.pdbx_description
1 polymer ?
#
loop_
_entity_poly.entity_id
_entity_poly.type
_entity_poly.pdbx_seq_one_letter_code
_entity_poly.pdbx_strand_id
1 'polypeptide(L)'
;EGKIRRVHGGAVRENLNQILTESREVLMQDRMLINFDRKSRICRKASELVEDGECVFLDGGTSIVPMIDYLQSRPIKIVTHNQLIVQRLHDPVAQIIIIGGDFNIKYHMSEGPMAQNMLNLYNFDRAFIGCAGMDPVSGQCYTAEMGTRELKEIAMKNSNHSYLLIDDSKLFVKGFCKFTNAAAFEQIFCNTLPEAVENLPENLCFVE
;
A
#
# COMPACT_ATOMS: atom_id res chain seq x y z
N GLU A 1 2.15 -28.61 11.61
CA GLU A 1 3.11 -28.06 12.61
C GLU A 1 3.35 -26.61 12.23
N GLY A 2 2.90 -25.66 13.07
CA GLY A 2 2.98 -24.24 12.79
C GLY A 2 4.41 -23.73 12.92
N LYS A 3 4.89 -22.98 11.93
CA LYS A 3 6.19 -22.31 11.97
C LYS A 3 6.15 -21.19 13.02
N ILE A 4 7.20 -21.05 13.81
CA ILE A 4 7.37 -19.99 14.81
C ILE A 4 8.35 -18.97 14.21
N ARG A 5 7.90 -17.72 14.08
CA ARG A 5 8.74 -16.59 13.67
C ARG A 5 9.24 -15.85 14.91
N ARG A 6 10.54 -15.66 15.03
CA ARG A 6 11.13 -14.79 16.07
C ARG A 6 10.93 -13.32 15.71
N VAL A 7 10.37 -12.55 16.66
CA VAL A 7 10.27 -11.09 16.60
C VAL A 7 11.02 -10.49 17.78
N HIS A 8 11.41 -9.22 17.68
CA HIS A 8 12.05 -8.51 18.81
C HIS A 8 11.08 -8.51 19.99
N GLY A 9 11.46 -9.19 21.08
CA GLY A 9 10.63 -9.33 22.27
C GLY A 9 9.81 -10.60 22.39
N GLY A 10 9.93 -11.58 21.47
CA GLY A 10 9.18 -12.84 21.57
C GLY A 10 9.20 -13.70 20.33
N ALA A 11 8.32 -14.70 20.31
CA ALA A 11 8.07 -15.57 19.15
C ALA A 11 6.57 -15.55 18.82
N VAL A 12 6.24 -15.30 17.57
CA VAL A 12 4.85 -15.35 17.06
C VAL A 12 4.66 -16.65 16.30
N ARG A 13 3.59 -17.36 16.61
CA ARG A 13 3.20 -18.56 15.87
C ARG A 13 2.59 -18.13 14.54
N GLU A 14 3.21 -18.47 13.43
CA GLU A 14 2.64 -18.27 12.09
C GLU A 14 1.48 -19.25 11.89
N ASN A 15 0.29 -18.77 12.10
CA ASN A 15 -0.91 -19.48 11.66
C ASN A 15 -1.20 -19.09 10.21
N LEU A 16 -0.58 -19.78 9.27
CA LEU A 16 -0.72 -19.60 7.82
C LEU A 16 -2.16 -19.63 7.28
N ASN A 17 -3.14 -20.00 8.11
CA ASN A 17 -4.54 -20.12 7.73
C ASN A 17 -5.47 -19.10 8.42
N GLN A 18 -4.93 -18.12 9.17
CA GLN A 18 -5.78 -17.12 9.81
C GLN A 18 -6.00 -15.93 8.90
N ILE A 19 -7.28 -15.57 8.74
CA ILE A 19 -7.67 -14.35 8.02
C ILE A 19 -7.26 -13.13 8.85
N LEU A 20 -6.51 -12.20 8.22
CA LEU A 20 -6.15 -10.94 8.82
C LEU A 20 -7.38 -10.02 8.83
N THR A 21 -7.88 -9.74 10.03
CA THR A 21 -8.99 -8.83 10.29
C THR A 21 -8.49 -7.58 10.99
N GLU A 22 -9.28 -6.52 10.96
CA GLU A 22 -8.98 -5.26 11.65
C GLU A 22 -8.57 -5.45 13.13
N SER A 23 -9.24 -6.35 13.87
CA SER A 23 -8.92 -6.60 15.27
C SER A 23 -7.59 -7.32 15.52
N ARG A 24 -7.02 -7.95 14.49
CA ARG A 24 -5.73 -8.66 14.53
C ARG A 24 -4.60 -7.90 13.89
N GLU A 25 -4.90 -6.82 13.23
CA GLU A 25 -3.90 -5.99 12.55
C GLU A 25 -3.10 -5.18 13.58
N VAL A 26 -1.79 -5.19 13.44
CA VAL A 26 -0.87 -4.37 14.24
C VAL A 26 -1.15 -2.90 13.99
N LEU A 27 -1.02 -2.05 15.01
CA LEU A 27 -1.21 -0.61 14.88
C LEU A 27 -0.37 -0.03 13.75
N MET A 28 -0.92 0.95 13.05
CA MET A 28 -0.29 1.53 11.87
C MET A 28 1.10 2.11 12.15
N GLN A 29 1.29 2.74 13.31
CA GLN A 29 2.57 3.29 13.74
C GLN A 29 3.64 2.20 13.94
N ASP A 30 3.27 1.07 14.54
CA ASP A 30 4.19 -0.06 14.72
C ASP A 30 4.51 -0.70 13.35
N ARG A 31 3.53 -0.80 12.47
CA ARG A 31 3.71 -1.30 11.11
C ARG A 31 4.66 -0.43 10.27
N MET A 32 4.76 0.87 10.56
CA MET A 32 5.75 1.74 9.90
C MET A 32 7.17 1.26 10.09
N LEU A 33 7.51 0.79 11.30
CA LEU A 33 8.85 0.33 11.65
C LEU A 33 9.18 -1.06 11.10
N ILE A 34 8.14 -1.89 10.90
CA ILE A 34 8.32 -3.26 10.37
C ILE A 34 8.73 -3.21 8.91
N ASN A 35 9.86 -3.81 8.57
CA ASN A 35 10.41 -3.91 7.21
C ASN A 35 10.61 -2.53 6.53
N PHE A 36 10.91 -1.48 7.28
CA PHE A 36 11.01 -0.11 6.76
C PHE A 36 12.00 -0.01 5.58
N ASP A 37 13.18 -0.61 5.70
CA ASP A 37 14.21 -0.59 4.63
C ASP A 37 13.72 -1.26 3.34
N ARG A 38 12.94 -2.36 3.46
CA ARG A 38 12.35 -3.04 2.30
C ARG A 38 11.30 -2.15 1.63
N LYS A 39 10.40 -1.55 2.41
CA LYS A 39 9.39 -0.61 1.91
C LYS A 39 10.03 0.60 1.23
N SER A 40 11.10 1.14 1.82
CA SER A 40 11.82 2.29 1.27
C SER A 40 12.46 1.97 -0.09
N ARG A 41 13.10 0.80 -0.24
CA ARG A 41 13.65 0.36 -1.53
C ARG A 41 12.56 0.17 -2.59
N ILE A 42 11.45 -0.47 -2.22
CA ILE A 42 10.29 -0.64 -3.11
C ILE A 42 9.75 0.72 -3.55
N CYS A 43 9.54 1.64 -2.61
CA CYS A 43 9.06 2.99 -2.91
C CYS A 43 10.01 3.77 -3.79
N ARG A 44 11.33 3.68 -3.54
CA ARG A 44 12.35 4.30 -4.39
C ARG A 44 12.23 3.81 -5.83
N LYS A 45 12.15 2.49 -6.03
CA LYS A 45 12.04 1.93 -7.38
C LYS A 45 10.75 2.36 -8.07
N ALA A 46 9.63 2.30 -7.37
CA ALA A 46 8.33 2.70 -7.91
C ALA A 46 8.28 4.22 -8.23
N SER A 47 8.97 5.07 -7.44
CA SER A 47 9.02 6.51 -7.68
C SER A 47 9.73 6.92 -8.98
N GLU A 48 10.58 6.05 -9.52
CA GLU A 48 11.26 6.26 -10.81
C GLU A 48 10.27 6.30 -12.00
N LEU A 49 9.07 5.73 -11.83
CA LEU A 49 8.02 5.76 -12.86
C LEU A 49 7.32 7.11 -12.97
N VAL A 50 7.37 7.94 -11.93
CA VAL A 50 6.65 9.22 -11.90
C VAL A 50 7.38 10.25 -12.74
N GLU A 51 6.64 11.00 -13.55
CA GLU A 51 7.17 12.09 -14.36
C GLU A 51 6.80 13.45 -13.76
N ASP A 52 7.59 14.48 -14.04
CA ASP A 52 7.28 15.84 -13.58
C ASP A 52 6.01 16.37 -14.27
N GLY A 53 5.16 17.02 -13.47
CA GLY A 53 3.84 17.50 -13.91
C GLY A 53 2.70 16.51 -13.66
N GLU A 54 2.98 15.24 -13.35
CA GLU A 54 1.94 14.22 -13.08
C GLU A 54 1.16 14.48 -11.80
N CYS A 55 -0.06 13.96 -11.75
CA CYS A 55 -0.89 13.83 -10.57
C CYS A 55 -0.88 12.38 -10.10
N VAL A 56 -0.38 12.13 -8.89
CA VAL A 56 -0.25 10.78 -8.33
C VAL A 56 -1.10 10.60 -7.08
N PHE A 57 -1.71 9.42 -6.95
CA PHE A 57 -2.38 9.01 -5.73
C PHE A 57 -1.47 8.11 -4.90
N LEU A 58 -1.34 8.43 -3.61
CA LEU A 58 -0.63 7.63 -2.61
C LEU A 58 -1.63 7.08 -1.59
N ASP A 59 -1.76 5.76 -1.55
CA ASP A 59 -2.71 5.02 -0.70
C ASP A 59 -2.37 5.10 0.80
N GLY A 60 -3.33 4.69 1.63
CA GLY A 60 -3.27 4.72 3.09
C GLY A 60 -2.26 3.76 3.75
N GLY A 61 -1.73 2.76 3.03
CA GLY A 61 -0.87 1.73 3.61
C GLY A 61 0.54 2.19 4.00
N THR A 62 1.13 1.58 5.05
CA THR A 62 2.51 1.89 5.48
C THR A 62 3.57 1.52 4.44
N SER A 63 3.25 0.65 3.49
CA SER A 63 4.14 0.32 2.37
C SER A 63 4.34 1.48 1.41
N ILE A 64 3.42 2.47 1.41
CA ILE A 64 3.43 3.62 0.49
C ILE A 64 4.12 4.83 1.15
N VAL A 65 4.12 4.92 2.47
CA VAL A 65 4.59 6.12 3.19
C VAL A 65 6.00 6.56 2.80
N PRO A 66 7.01 5.67 2.64
CA PRO A 66 8.35 6.11 2.25
C PRO A 66 8.42 6.76 0.86
N MET A 67 7.38 6.61 0.03
CA MET A 67 7.38 7.18 -1.32
C MET A 67 7.46 8.71 -1.33
N ILE A 68 6.92 9.35 -0.27
CA ILE A 68 6.95 10.81 -0.13
C ILE A 68 8.38 11.35 -0.07
N ASP A 69 9.32 10.59 0.50
CA ASP A 69 10.72 11.02 0.62
C ASP A 69 11.39 11.21 -0.77
N TYR A 70 10.89 10.52 -1.80
CA TYR A 70 11.39 10.58 -3.18
C TYR A 70 10.59 11.53 -4.08
N LEU A 71 9.35 11.87 -3.68
CA LEU A 71 8.41 12.60 -4.54
C LEU A 71 8.20 14.05 -4.10
N GLN A 72 8.34 14.38 -2.79
CA GLN A 72 7.98 15.71 -2.30
C GLN A 72 8.77 16.87 -2.89
N SER A 73 10.00 16.65 -3.37
CA SER A 73 10.86 17.67 -4.00
C SER A 73 10.60 17.86 -5.49
N ARG A 74 9.64 17.13 -6.07
CA ARG A 74 9.35 17.17 -7.51
C ARG A 74 8.14 18.08 -7.81
N PRO A 75 8.09 18.74 -8.98
CA PRO A 75 6.97 19.60 -9.38
C PRO A 75 5.77 18.77 -9.87
N ILE A 76 5.15 18.01 -8.98
CA ILE A 76 4.01 17.12 -9.23
C ILE A 76 2.85 17.44 -8.28
N LYS A 77 1.69 16.81 -8.50
CA LYS A 77 0.58 16.80 -7.55
C LYS A 77 0.49 15.46 -6.85
N ILE A 78 0.38 15.47 -5.53
CA ILE A 78 0.23 14.27 -4.71
C ILE A 78 -1.09 14.34 -3.99
N VAL A 79 -1.95 13.36 -4.22
CA VAL A 79 -3.23 13.20 -3.53
C VAL A 79 -3.13 12.00 -2.60
N THR A 80 -3.52 12.18 -1.35
CA THR A 80 -3.48 11.11 -0.34
C THR A 80 -4.52 11.30 0.74
N HIS A 81 -4.95 10.22 1.35
CA HIS A 81 -5.76 10.21 2.57
C HIS A 81 -4.96 9.78 3.82
N ASN A 82 -3.65 9.59 3.67
CA ASN A 82 -2.74 9.02 4.67
C ASN A 82 -2.02 10.12 5.47
N GLN A 83 -2.36 10.25 6.76
CA GLN A 83 -1.74 11.24 7.64
C GLN A 83 -0.26 10.96 7.96
N LEU A 84 0.19 9.70 7.86
CA LEU A 84 1.61 9.38 8.06
C LEU A 84 2.49 9.95 6.94
N ILE A 85 1.95 10.09 5.73
CA ILE A 85 2.62 10.81 4.63
C ILE A 85 2.78 12.28 4.98
N VAL A 86 1.70 12.90 5.49
CA VAL A 86 1.72 14.33 5.87
C VAL A 86 2.75 14.63 6.95
N GLN A 87 2.91 13.73 7.92
CA GLN A 87 3.89 13.87 9.02
C GLN A 87 5.36 13.81 8.53
N ARG A 88 5.60 13.30 7.30
CA ARG A 88 6.95 13.20 6.72
C ARG A 88 7.29 14.33 5.74
N LEU A 89 6.39 15.28 5.53
CA LEU A 89 6.63 16.41 4.63
C LEU A 89 7.65 17.38 5.22
N HIS A 90 8.63 17.76 4.40
CA HIS A 90 9.66 18.74 4.71
C HIS A 90 9.83 19.68 3.53
N ASP A 91 9.23 20.87 3.59
CA ASP A 91 9.31 21.91 2.57
C ASP A 91 9.06 21.40 1.13
N PRO A 92 7.87 20.83 0.85
CA PRO A 92 7.58 20.16 -0.41
C PRO A 92 7.49 21.17 -1.57
N VAL A 93 8.08 20.81 -2.72
CA VAL A 93 7.84 21.45 -4.03
C VAL A 93 6.53 20.92 -4.62
N ALA A 94 6.22 19.64 -4.38
CA ALA A 94 4.98 19.03 -4.80
C ALA A 94 3.75 19.70 -4.17
N GLN A 95 2.69 19.87 -4.96
CA GLN A 95 1.39 20.28 -4.43
C GLN A 95 0.74 19.09 -3.72
N ILE A 96 0.53 19.21 -2.42
CA ILE A 96 -0.07 18.15 -1.61
C ILE A 96 -1.58 18.41 -1.44
N ILE A 97 -2.40 17.42 -1.80
CA ILE A 97 -3.86 17.44 -1.63
C ILE A 97 -4.23 16.31 -0.67
N ILE A 98 -4.82 16.66 0.46
CA ILE A 98 -5.22 15.71 1.48
C ILE A 98 -6.71 15.46 1.37
N ILE A 99 -7.08 14.21 1.18
CA ILE A 99 -8.48 13.76 1.19
C ILE A 99 -8.96 13.79 2.63
N GLY A 100 -9.99 14.58 2.88
CA GLY A 100 -10.70 14.65 4.16
C GLY A 100 -11.76 13.54 4.29
N GLY A 101 -12.44 13.49 5.42
CA GLY A 101 -13.48 12.51 5.73
C GLY A 101 -13.47 12.14 7.20
N ASP A 102 -14.02 10.97 7.54
CA ASP A 102 -13.97 10.42 8.88
C ASP A 102 -12.53 9.96 9.18
N PHE A 103 -11.94 10.49 10.25
CA PHE A 103 -10.56 10.17 10.58
C PHE A 103 -10.47 8.89 11.43
N ASN A 104 -9.88 7.87 10.85
CA ASN A 104 -9.59 6.61 11.53
C ASN A 104 -8.26 6.71 12.28
N ILE A 105 -8.33 6.85 13.61
CA ILE A 105 -7.15 7.00 14.47
C ILE A 105 -6.23 5.78 14.40
N LYS A 106 -6.79 4.58 14.31
CA LYS A 106 -6.02 3.32 14.28
C LYS A 106 -5.14 3.21 13.03
N TYR A 107 -5.64 3.71 11.91
CA TYR A 107 -4.97 3.64 10.61
C TYR A 107 -4.34 4.96 10.17
N HIS A 108 -4.50 6.02 10.96
CA HIS A 108 -3.99 7.36 10.63
C HIS A 108 -4.36 7.81 9.21
N MET A 109 -5.61 7.58 8.81
CA MET A 109 -6.11 7.95 7.49
C MET A 109 -7.56 8.42 7.52
N SER A 110 -7.94 9.19 6.51
CA SER A 110 -9.34 9.57 6.29
C SER A 110 -10.06 8.51 5.48
N GLU A 111 -11.32 8.23 5.83
CA GLU A 111 -12.18 7.24 5.17
C GLU A 111 -13.65 7.71 5.15
N GLY A 112 -14.55 6.84 4.73
CA GLY A 112 -15.99 7.08 4.71
C GLY A 112 -16.49 7.83 3.47
N PRO A 113 -17.81 8.09 3.39
CA PRO A 113 -18.46 8.63 2.19
C PRO A 113 -17.92 9.99 1.74
N MET A 114 -17.50 10.84 2.68
CA MET A 114 -16.92 12.13 2.34
C MET A 114 -15.57 12.00 1.66
N ALA A 115 -14.71 11.08 2.15
CA ALA A 115 -13.44 10.77 1.53
C ALA A 115 -13.63 10.19 0.12
N GLN A 116 -14.57 9.28 -0.06
CA GLN A 116 -14.92 8.68 -1.35
C GLN A 116 -15.42 9.75 -2.36
N ASN A 117 -16.33 10.62 -1.93
CA ASN A 117 -16.85 11.70 -2.76
C ASN A 117 -15.74 12.67 -3.17
N MET A 118 -14.87 13.04 -2.24
CA MET A 118 -13.75 13.93 -2.53
C MET A 118 -12.76 13.27 -3.50
N LEU A 119 -12.43 12.00 -3.30
CA LEU A 119 -11.50 11.25 -4.15
C LEU A 119 -12.05 11.09 -5.59
N ASN A 120 -13.35 10.93 -5.75
CA ASN A 120 -14.01 10.85 -7.06
C ASN A 120 -13.92 12.13 -7.90
N LEU A 121 -13.53 13.26 -7.31
CA LEU A 121 -13.34 14.53 -8.05
C LEU A 121 -12.01 14.57 -8.83
N TYR A 122 -11.11 13.64 -8.58
CA TYR A 122 -9.76 13.66 -9.15
C TYR A 122 -9.54 12.52 -10.13
N ASN A 123 -8.71 12.79 -11.14
CA ASN A 123 -8.11 11.78 -11.99
C ASN A 123 -6.60 11.78 -11.76
N PHE A 124 -5.99 10.62 -11.90
CA PHE A 124 -4.57 10.41 -11.61
C PHE A 124 -3.85 9.86 -12.83
N ASP A 125 -2.62 10.30 -13.03
CA ASP A 125 -1.72 9.63 -13.97
C ASP A 125 -1.32 8.26 -13.40
N ARG A 126 -1.01 8.22 -12.09
CA ARG A 126 -0.60 6.99 -11.41
C ARG A 126 -1.23 6.86 -10.03
N ALA A 127 -1.62 5.63 -9.68
CA ALA A 127 -2.00 5.25 -8.32
C ALA A 127 -1.02 4.21 -7.74
N PHE A 128 -0.50 4.49 -6.57
CA PHE A 128 0.35 3.57 -5.82
C PHE A 128 -0.44 3.02 -4.64
N ILE A 129 -0.73 1.73 -4.69
CA ILE A 129 -1.66 1.04 -3.81
C ILE A 129 -0.90 0.06 -2.91
N GLY A 130 -1.28 0.01 -1.64
CA GLY A 130 -0.84 -1.01 -0.70
C GLY A 130 -1.92 -2.08 -0.49
N CYS A 131 -1.55 -3.20 0.14
CA CYS A 131 -2.51 -4.21 0.57
C CYS A 131 -2.16 -4.78 1.95
N ALA A 132 -3.12 -5.46 2.57
CA ALA A 132 -2.90 -6.25 3.78
C ALA A 132 -2.24 -7.59 3.47
N GLY A 133 -2.51 -8.14 2.29
CA GLY A 133 -1.92 -9.37 1.79
C GLY A 133 -2.27 -9.65 0.34
N MET A 134 -1.51 -10.54 -0.27
CA MET A 134 -1.73 -11.05 -1.63
C MET A 134 -1.45 -12.55 -1.66
N ASP A 135 -2.32 -13.28 -2.33
CA ASP A 135 -2.06 -14.67 -2.70
C ASP A 135 -1.45 -14.69 -4.12
N PRO A 136 -0.16 -14.97 -4.27
CA PRO A 136 0.51 -14.88 -5.56
C PRO A 136 0.06 -15.96 -6.55
N VAL A 137 -0.53 -17.07 -6.09
CA VAL A 137 -0.98 -18.16 -6.96
C VAL A 137 -2.32 -17.80 -7.62
N SER A 138 -3.28 -17.29 -6.86
CA SER A 138 -4.59 -16.86 -7.39
C SER A 138 -4.59 -15.41 -7.86
N GLY A 139 -3.55 -14.63 -7.55
CA GLY A 139 -3.47 -13.20 -7.78
C GLY A 139 -4.40 -12.37 -6.88
N GLN A 140 -5.10 -12.97 -5.92
CA GLN A 140 -6.08 -12.26 -5.10
C GLN A 140 -5.41 -11.30 -4.12
N CYS A 141 -5.78 -10.02 -4.17
CA CYS A 141 -5.32 -8.98 -3.24
C CYS A 141 -6.37 -8.67 -2.18
N TYR A 142 -5.89 -8.43 -0.95
CA TYR A 142 -6.74 -8.28 0.24
C TYR A 142 -6.44 -6.98 0.99
N THR A 143 -7.48 -6.46 1.64
CA THR A 143 -7.38 -5.45 2.71
C THR A 143 -7.96 -5.99 4.02
N ALA A 144 -7.60 -5.38 5.15
CA ALA A 144 -8.09 -5.83 6.45
C ALA A 144 -9.50 -5.31 6.76
N GLU A 145 -9.94 -4.24 6.11
CA GLU A 145 -11.21 -3.56 6.39
C GLU A 145 -11.90 -3.04 5.13
N MET A 146 -13.20 -2.73 5.28
CA MET A 146 -14.05 -2.28 4.17
C MET A 146 -13.78 -0.82 3.77
N GLY A 147 -13.56 0.07 4.72
CA GLY A 147 -13.41 1.51 4.44
C GLY A 147 -12.24 1.84 3.52
N THR A 148 -11.11 1.13 3.68
CA THR A 148 -9.94 1.29 2.79
C THR A 148 -10.13 0.63 1.43
N ARG A 149 -10.96 -0.41 1.34
CA ARG A 149 -11.26 -1.08 0.08
C ARG A 149 -11.82 -0.13 -0.95
N GLU A 150 -12.86 0.60 -0.59
CA GLU A 150 -13.59 1.49 -1.50
C GLU A 150 -12.71 2.61 -2.02
N LEU A 151 -11.86 3.20 -1.17
CA LEU A 151 -10.90 4.24 -1.59
C LEU A 151 -9.87 3.71 -2.59
N LYS A 152 -9.38 2.48 -2.39
CA LYS A 152 -8.46 1.82 -3.34
C LYS A 152 -9.12 1.61 -4.70
N GLU A 153 -10.36 1.08 -4.71
CA GLU A 153 -11.12 0.82 -5.94
C GLU A 153 -11.39 2.12 -6.71
N ILE A 154 -11.75 3.21 -6.01
CA ILE A 154 -11.96 4.53 -6.61
C ILE A 154 -10.64 5.06 -7.20
N ALA A 155 -9.55 5.02 -6.43
CA ALA A 155 -8.27 5.51 -6.90
C ALA A 155 -7.78 4.75 -8.15
N MET A 156 -7.88 3.42 -8.15
CA MET A 156 -7.51 2.59 -9.30
C MET A 156 -8.38 2.89 -10.51
N LYS A 157 -9.69 3.04 -10.32
CA LYS A 157 -10.64 3.36 -11.41
C LYS A 157 -10.34 4.72 -12.06
N ASN A 158 -9.92 5.69 -11.26
CA ASN A 158 -9.67 7.07 -11.69
C ASN A 158 -8.22 7.29 -12.13
N SER A 159 -7.40 6.23 -12.24
CA SER A 159 -5.99 6.30 -12.62
C SER A 159 -5.73 5.71 -14.00
N ASN A 160 -4.81 6.33 -14.75
CA ASN A 160 -4.33 5.77 -16.02
C ASN A 160 -3.50 4.50 -15.77
N HIS A 161 -2.67 4.50 -14.72
CA HIS A 161 -1.77 3.42 -14.34
C HIS A 161 -1.90 3.12 -12.85
N SER A 162 -1.98 1.85 -12.47
CA SER A 162 -2.07 1.42 -11.07
C SER A 162 -0.96 0.43 -10.74
N TYR A 163 -0.29 0.67 -9.60
CA TYR A 163 0.85 -0.12 -9.13
C TYR A 163 0.60 -0.63 -7.71
N LEU A 164 0.97 -1.89 -7.44
CA LEU A 164 0.90 -2.46 -6.10
C LEU A 164 2.30 -2.49 -5.48
N LEU A 165 2.44 -1.94 -4.26
CA LEU A 165 3.68 -1.94 -3.49
C LEU A 165 3.50 -2.83 -2.26
N ILE A 166 4.25 -3.94 -2.21
CA ILE A 166 4.19 -4.91 -1.12
C ILE A 166 5.58 -5.37 -0.72
N ASP A 167 5.79 -5.66 0.54
CA ASP A 167 6.95 -6.44 0.96
C ASP A 167 6.59 -7.94 1.06
N ASP A 168 7.60 -8.81 1.02
CA ASP A 168 7.45 -10.27 1.01
C ASP A 168 6.63 -10.83 2.17
N SER A 169 6.54 -10.13 3.30
CA SER A 169 5.71 -10.54 4.43
C SER A 169 4.21 -10.50 4.14
N LYS A 170 3.80 -9.87 3.03
CA LYS A 170 2.41 -9.78 2.57
C LYS A 170 2.02 -10.91 1.61
N LEU A 171 2.99 -11.65 1.10
CA LEU A 171 2.73 -12.79 0.22
C LEU A 171 2.11 -13.94 1.03
N PHE A 172 1.12 -14.59 0.45
CA PHE A 172 0.32 -15.67 1.07
C PHE A 172 -0.52 -15.25 2.29
N VAL A 173 -0.63 -13.94 2.58
CA VAL A 173 -1.52 -13.43 3.64
C VAL A 173 -2.91 -13.20 3.05
N LYS A 174 -3.93 -13.74 3.72
CA LYS A 174 -5.34 -13.50 3.39
C LYS A 174 -5.93 -12.46 4.34
N GLY A 175 -6.39 -11.35 3.79
CA GLY A 175 -7.13 -10.33 4.53
C GLY A 175 -8.63 -10.61 4.52
N PHE A 176 -9.37 -9.90 5.38
CA PHE A 176 -10.82 -10.04 5.52
C PHE A 176 -11.56 -9.69 4.23
N CYS A 177 -11.19 -8.60 3.56
CA CYS A 177 -11.85 -8.13 2.35
C CYS A 177 -10.96 -8.35 1.12
N LYS A 178 -11.54 -8.93 0.08
CA LYS A 178 -10.96 -8.90 -1.27
C LYS A 178 -11.26 -7.54 -1.89
N PHE A 179 -10.29 -6.93 -2.57
CA PHE A 179 -10.55 -5.67 -3.28
C PHE A 179 -10.22 -5.75 -4.77
N THR A 180 -9.21 -6.52 -5.18
CA THR A 180 -8.86 -6.65 -6.60
C THR A 180 -8.03 -7.92 -6.84
N ASN A 181 -7.66 -8.14 -8.11
CA ASN A 181 -6.70 -9.16 -8.52
C ASN A 181 -5.39 -8.52 -8.96
N ALA A 182 -4.27 -9.23 -8.83
CA ALA A 182 -2.94 -8.83 -9.27
C ALA A 182 -2.90 -8.36 -10.73
N ALA A 183 -3.70 -8.97 -11.60
CA ALA A 183 -3.81 -8.60 -13.01
C ALA A 183 -4.41 -7.19 -13.26
N ALA A 184 -5.01 -6.56 -12.25
CA ALA A 184 -5.51 -5.19 -12.34
C ALA A 184 -4.41 -4.13 -12.19
N PHE A 185 -3.21 -4.54 -11.80
CA PHE A 185 -2.05 -3.65 -11.69
C PHE A 185 -1.16 -3.78 -12.93
N GLU A 186 -0.61 -2.67 -13.38
CA GLU A 186 0.38 -2.69 -14.45
C GLU A 186 1.68 -3.37 -13.98
N GLN A 187 2.08 -3.10 -12.73
CA GLN A 187 3.23 -3.72 -12.11
C GLN A 187 3.05 -3.86 -10.59
N ILE A 188 3.63 -4.93 -10.04
CA ILE A 188 3.66 -5.20 -8.60
C ILE A 188 5.12 -5.17 -8.15
N PHE A 189 5.46 -4.24 -7.26
CA PHE A 189 6.81 -4.13 -6.70
C PHE A 189 6.90 -4.90 -5.38
N CYS A 190 7.85 -5.84 -5.33
CA CYS A 190 8.15 -6.64 -4.13
C CYS A 190 9.67 -6.74 -3.93
N ASN A 191 10.14 -6.83 -2.69
CA ASN A 191 11.58 -6.89 -2.39
C ASN A 191 12.21 -8.24 -2.71
N THR A 192 11.49 -9.34 -2.55
CA THR A 192 11.98 -10.69 -2.83
C THR A 192 10.84 -11.68 -2.89
N LEU A 193 11.12 -12.85 -3.48
CA LEU A 193 10.23 -14.01 -3.42
C LEU A 193 10.63 -14.94 -2.28
N PRO A 194 9.65 -15.57 -1.64
CA PRO A 194 9.89 -16.81 -0.94
C PRO A 194 10.38 -17.87 -1.96
N GLU A 195 11.40 -18.64 -1.61
CA GLU A 195 11.91 -19.72 -2.44
C GLU A 195 10.77 -20.69 -2.86
N ALA A 196 10.81 -21.13 -4.12
CA ALA A 196 9.96 -22.17 -4.69
C ALA A 196 8.45 -21.86 -4.88
N VAL A 197 8.10 -20.69 -5.38
CA VAL A 197 6.73 -20.43 -5.86
C VAL A 197 6.67 -20.55 -7.38
N GLU A 198 5.88 -21.49 -7.87
CA GLU A 198 5.57 -21.64 -9.29
C GLU A 198 4.34 -20.78 -9.66
N ASN A 199 4.25 -20.34 -10.92
CA ASN A 199 3.12 -19.60 -11.47
C ASN A 199 2.82 -18.24 -10.80
N LEU A 200 3.84 -17.40 -10.69
CA LEU A 200 3.70 -16.03 -10.21
C LEU A 200 3.01 -15.14 -11.25
N PRO A 201 2.36 -14.03 -10.81
CA PRO A 201 1.88 -13.01 -11.72
C PRO A 201 3.03 -12.47 -12.60
N GLU A 202 2.79 -12.38 -13.92
CA GLU A 202 3.81 -11.91 -14.89
C GLU A 202 4.25 -10.46 -14.64
N ASN A 203 3.39 -9.65 -14.03
CA ASN A 203 3.65 -8.26 -13.68
C ASN A 203 4.35 -8.05 -12.32
N LEU A 204 4.82 -9.12 -11.69
CA LEU A 204 5.57 -9.06 -10.43
C LEU A 204 7.03 -8.70 -10.69
N CYS A 205 7.47 -7.57 -10.15
CA CYS A 205 8.83 -7.04 -10.27
C CYS A 205 9.56 -7.11 -8.92
N PHE A 206 10.76 -7.67 -8.94
CA PHE A 206 11.61 -7.74 -7.75
C PHE A 206 12.54 -6.55 -7.68
N VAL A 207 12.62 -5.96 -6.49
CA VAL A 207 13.47 -4.81 -6.19
C VAL A 207 14.59 -5.26 -5.26
N GLU A 208 15.82 -5.22 -5.74
CA GLU A 208 17.04 -5.51 -4.97
C GLU A 208 17.37 -4.42 -3.93
#